data_b6dd777943775b1b149c2e760e5b1d06
#
_entry.id   b6dd777943775b1b149c2e760e5b1d06
#
_cell.length_a   1.000
_cell.length_b   1.000
_cell.length_c   1.000
_cell.angle_alpha   90.00
_cell.angle_beta   90.00
_cell.angle_gamma   90.00
#
_symmetry.space_group_name_H-M   'P 1'
#
loop_
_entity.id
_entity.type
_entity.pdbx_description
1 polymer ?
#
loop_
_entity_poly.entity_id
_entity_poly.type
_entity_poly.pdbx_seq_one_letter_code
_entity_poly.pdbx_strand_id
1 'polypeptide(L)'
;IGVFFDDELRTDADGFAVLSGADPSAPRASTSVLHPIADFPERLVESVRTGASGVQNATIDGSNYLTVGVYVAEHDTGYYEAFPLDETESTLTAILTALALGAVGTLVLATLFGLATSRRLLRPLSQVADAAADIASGGLDTRLEPESDPDLDRLAGSFNDMADAVQDRIEREARFASDVSHELRSPITALTAAVEVLDGRRDEIPERTQQALDVVVDQVRRFDSMVIDLLELARLDAGATDLNIEDVTLIDLTQRVAARYGEPDVPIIAARKTPSEVAIDKVRFERIVGNLLENARNHGGGALRVELSAAPSNRFRLAVEDGGPGVAQGERERIFERFARGSAARHRIGTGLGLALVAEHSAAMGGTAWVQDRVGGGARFVVELPVRVTPVGRDGEP
;
A
#
# COMPACT_ATOMS: atom_id res chain seq x y z
N ILE A 1 9.08 -10.84 -92.45
CA ILE A 1 9.36 -11.19 -91.03
C ILE A 1 10.26 -10.11 -90.44
N GLY A 2 11.28 -9.58 -91.10
CA GLY A 2 12.15 -8.55 -90.52
C GLY A 2 11.47 -7.20 -90.19
N VAL A 3 10.43 -6.82 -90.97
CA VAL A 3 9.71 -5.55 -90.85
C VAL A 3 8.68 -5.59 -89.68
N PHE A 4 8.21 -6.80 -89.33
CA PHE A 4 7.23 -6.94 -88.22
C PHE A 4 7.88 -6.78 -86.84
N PHE A 5 9.18 -7.00 -86.77
CA PHE A 5 9.90 -6.88 -85.50
C PHE A 5 10.33 -5.46 -85.16
N ASP A 6 10.38 -4.54 -86.13
CA ASP A 6 10.94 -3.20 -85.89
C ASP A 6 9.90 -2.20 -85.39
N ASP A 7 8.59 -2.45 -85.58
CA ASP A 7 7.55 -1.44 -85.27
C ASP A 7 6.54 -1.84 -84.23
N GLU A 8 6.32 -3.15 -83.94
CA GLU A 8 5.29 -3.59 -82.96
C GLU A 8 5.84 -4.29 -81.72
N LEU A 9 7.12 -4.62 -81.66
CA LEU A 9 7.77 -5.24 -80.52
C LEU A 9 8.67 -4.27 -79.74
N ARG A 10 8.15 -3.10 -79.43
CA ARG A 10 8.77 -2.24 -78.46
C ARG A 10 8.35 -2.80 -77.07
N THR A 11 9.13 -3.71 -76.54
CA THR A 11 9.11 -3.94 -75.12
C THR A 11 9.63 -2.70 -74.44
N ASP A 12 8.77 -2.04 -73.69
CA ASP A 12 9.20 -0.97 -72.78
C ASP A 12 10.26 -1.52 -71.85
N ALA A 13 11.41 -0.86 -71.85
CA ALA A 13 12.48 -0.96 -70.88
C ALA A 13 12.89 -2.40 -70.43
N ASP A 14 14.02 -2.86 -70.91
CA ASP A 14 14.79 -4.04 -70.51
C ASP A 14 14.20 -5.45 -70.69
N GLY A 15 13.07 -5.59 -71.36
CA GLY A 15 12.55 -6.88 -71.78
C GLY A 15 13.18 -7.36 -73.09
N PHE A 16 13.17 -8.65 -73.34
CA PHE A 16 13.68 -9.21 -74.62
C PHE A 16 12.74 -10.30 -75.15
N ALA A 17 12.69 -10.43 -76.44
CA ALA A 17 11.91 -11.44 -77.13
C ALA A 17 12.76 -12.32 -78.07
N VAL A 18 12.42 -13.59 -78.20
CA VAL A 18 13.14 -14.57 -79.03
C VAL A 18 12.12 -15.34 -79.85
N LEU A 19 12.40 -15.51 -81.13
CA LEU A 19 11.70 -16.38 -82.05
C LEU A 19 12.50 -17.66 -82.35
N SER A 20 11.84 -18.80 -82.24
CA SER A 20 12.44 -20.10 -82.51
C SER A 20 11.61 -20.81 -83.61
N GLY A 21 12.17 -21.03 -84.82
CA GLY A 21 11.52 -21.84 -85.80
C GLY A 21 11.63 -23.35 -85.55
N ALA A 22 10.92 -24.13 -86.36
CA ALA A 22 10.94 -25.60 -86.33
C ALA A 22 12.30 -26.23 -86.56
N ASP A 23 13.23 -25.51 -87.18
CA ASP A 23 14.63 -25.93 -87.34
C ASP A 23 15.53 -25.38 -86.23
N PRO A 24 16.00 -26.21 -85.33
CA PRO A 24 16.84 -25.79 -84.22
C PRO A 24 18.21 -25.24 -84.61
N SER A 25 18.62 -25.48 -85.85
CA SER A 25 19.93 -25.06 -86.38
C SER A 25 19.93 -23.67 -87.04
N ALA A 26 18.76 -23.03 -87.16
CA ALA A 26 18.59 -21.70 -87.74
C ALA A 26 18.02 -20.70 -86.73
N PRO A 27 18.85 -20.00 -86.03
CA PRO A 27 18.37 -18.95 -85.13
C PRO A 27 17.73 -17.84 -85.96
N ARG A 28 16.45 -17.61 -85.76
CA ARG A 28 15.71 -16.55 -86.48
C ARG A 28 15.34 -15.45 -85.49
N ALA A 29 15.96 -14.31 -85.68
CA ALA A 29 15.66 -13.02 -85.07
C ALA A 29 15.40 -13.04 -83.59
N SER A 30 16.40 -12.64 -82.84
CA SER A 30 16.22 -12.22 -81.41
C SER A 30 16.27 -10.71 -81.42
N THR A 31 15.44 -10.07 -80.67
CA THR A 31 15.55 -8.64 -80.35
C THR A 31 16.73 -8.37 -79.41
N SER A 32 17.27 -9.42 -78.82
CA SER A 32 18.50 -9.38 -78.00
C SER A 32 19.53 -10.38 -78.56
N VAL A 33 20.71 -9.91 -78.92
CA VAL A 33 21.85 -10.75 -79.34
C VAL A 33 22.41 -11.52 -78.09
N LEU A 34 22.04 -11.13 -76.90
CA LEU A 34 22.61 -11.59 -75.66
C LEU A 34 21.84 -12.77 -75.06
N HIS A 35 20.57 -12.97 -75.43
CA HIS A 35 19.73 -13.99 -74.78
C HIS A 35 19.22 -15.03 -75.73
N PRO A 36 19.84 -16.22 -75.75
CA PRO A 36 19.39 -17.34 -76.54
C PRO A 36 18.15 -18.02 -75.94
N ILE A 37 17.44 -18.81 -76.81
CA ILE A 37 16.25 -19.57 -76.31
C ILE A 37 16.54 -20.49 -75.12
N ALA A 38 17.82 -20.85 -74.94
CA ALA A 38 18.29 -21.69 -73.84
C ALA A 38 18.16 -20.98 -72.47
N ASP A 39 18.01 -19.65 -72.47
CA ASP A 39 17.78 -18.90 -71.18
C ASP A 39 16.34 -19.00 -70.70
N PHE A 40 15.40 -19.42 -71.57
CA PHE A 40 14.02 -19.65 -71.19
C PHE A 40 13.84 -21.03 -70.50
N PRO A 41 12.92 -21.17 -69.57
CA PRO A 41 12.66 -22.44 -68.90
C PRO A 41 12.34 -23.58 -69.86
N GLU A 42 13.00 -24.72 -69.68
CA GLU A 42 12.81 -25.89 -70.55
C GLU A 42 11.34 -26.31 -70.71
N ARG A 43 10.60 -26.26 -69.66
CA ARG A 43 9.15 -26.59 -69.62
C ARG A 43 8.32 -25.65 -70.49
N LEU A 44 8.65 -24.35 -70.50
CA LEU A 44 7.98 -23.37 -71.33
C LEU A 44 8.33 -23.62 -72.84
N VAL A 45 9.59 -23.84 -73.11
CA VAL A 45 10.05 -24.17 -74.47
C VAL A 45 9.41 -25.44 -75.00
N GLU A 46 9.33 -26.49 -74.22
CA GLU A 46 8.68 -27.76 -74.55
C GLU A 46 7.16 -27.58 -74.80
N SER A 47 6.46 -26.82 -73.88
CA SER A 47 5.05 -26.50 -74.11
C SER A 47 4.78 -25.81 -75.48
N VAL A 48 5.58 -24.80 -75.75
CA VAL A 48 5.41 -24.07 -77.03
C VAL A 48 5.71 -24.94 -78.22
N ARG A 49 6.70 -25.81 -78.16
CA ARG A 49 7.00 -26.80 -79.23
C ARG A 49 5.85 -27.78 -79.50
N THR A 50 5.07 -28.09 -78.46
CA THR A 50 3.87 -28.95 -78.60
C THR A 50 2.63 -28.17 -79.06
N GLY A 51 2.76 -26.89 -79.37
CA GLY A 51 1.66 -26.02 -79.79
C GLY A 51 0.85 -25.39 -78.71
N ALA A 52 1.31 -25.45 -77.43
CA ALA A 52 0.67 -24.81 -76.31
C ALA A 52 1.33 -23.44 -75.99
N SER A 53 0.58 -22.55 -75.34
CA SER A 53 1.10 -21.29 -74.78
C SER A 53 1.28 -21.42 -73.33
N GLY A 54 2.25 -20.71 -72.72
CA GLY A 54 2.52 -20.77 -71.29
C GLY A 54 3.14 -19.50 -70.71
N VAL A 55 3.06 -19.37 -69.46
CA VAL A 55 3.70 -18.28 -68.67
C VAL A 55 4.41 -18.93 -67.45
N GLN A 56 5.65 -18.52 -67.22
CA GLN A 56 6.47 -19.05 -66.11
C GLN A 56 7.45 -17.98 -65.63
N ASN A 57 7.70 -17.95 -64.35
CA ASN A 57 8.77 -17.13 -63.78
C ASN A 57 10.11 -17.83 -64.01
N ALA A 58 11.11 -17.06 -64.43
CA ALA A 58 12.47 -17.53 -64.66
C ALA A 58 13.48 -16.52 -64.04
N THR A 59 14.61 -17.04 -63.63
CA THR A 59 15.77 -16.19 -63.30
C THR A 59 16.78 -16.30 -64.46
N ILE A 60 17.03 -15.19 -65.13
CA ILE A 60 17.94 -15.09 -66.25
C ILE A 60 19.02 -14.07 -65.87
N ASP A 61 20.27 -14.47 -65.95
CA ASP A 61 21.43 -13.63 -65.62
C ASP A 61 21.34 -12.99 -64.17
N GLY A 62 20.66 -13.65 -63.23
CA GLY A 62 20.51 -13.19 -61.86
C GLY A 62 19.32 -12.26 -61.59
N SER A 63 18.60 -11.84 -62.68
CA SER A 63 17.36 -11.04 -62.54
C SER A 63 16.13 -11.90 -62.77
N ASN A 64 15.03 -11.52 -62.08
CA ASN A 64 13.76 -12.25 -62.18
C ASN A 64 12.91 -11.73 -63.37
N TYR A 65 12.47 -12.64 -64.17
CA TYR A 65 11.63 -12.35 -65.34
C TYR A 65 10.33 -13.15 -65.27
N LEU A 66 9.26 -12.54 -65.80
CA LEU A 66 8.06 -13.25 -66.20
C LEU A 66 8.23 -13.63 -67.64
N THR A 67 8.39 -14.91 -67.96
CA THR A 67 8.58 -15.41 -69.32
C THR A 67 7.24 -15.92 -69.84
N VAL A 68 6.93 -15.47 -71.08
CA VAL A 68 5.74 -15.86 -71.82
C VAL A 68 6.19 -16.57 -73.10
N GLY A 69 5.55 -17.71 -73.37
CA GLY A 69 5.82 -18.44 -74.64
C GLY A 69 4.50 -18.71 -75.42
N VAL A 70 4.47 -18.39 -76.66
CA VAL A 70 3.30 -18.58 -77.58
C VAL A 70 3.71 -19.28 -78.82
N TYR A 71 2.97 -20.31 -79.25
CA TYR A 71 3.12 -20.96 -80.48
C TYR A 71 2.34 -20.23 -81.59
N VAL A 72 3.01 -19.81 -82.65
CA VAL A 72 2.45 -19.11 -83.83
C VAL A 72 2.27 -20.13 -84.95
N ALA A 73 1.08 -20.70 -85.10
CA ALA A 73 0.76 -21.78 -86.00
C ALA A 73 0.94 -21.39 -87.51
N GLU A 74 0.74 -20.13 -87.90
CA GLU A 74 0.87 -19.67 -89.29
C GLU A 74 2.31 -19.76 -89.78
N HIS A 75 3.29 -19.76 -88.89
CA HIS A 75 4.71 -19.71 -89.25
C HIS A 75 5.51 -20.90 -88.64
N ASP A 76 4.81 -21.84 -88.04
CA ASP A 76 5.45 -22.95 -87.27
C ASP A 76 6.63 -22.47 -86.41
N THR A 77 6.35 -21.43 -85.61
CA THR A 77 7.37 -20.71 -84.85
C THR A 77 6.91 -20.47 -83.42
N GLY A 78 7.81 -20.69 -82.42
CA GLY A 78 7.62 -20.28 -81.06
C GLY A 78 8.07 -18.83 -80.84
N TYR A 79 7.21 -18.03 -80.23
CA TYR A 79 7.53 -16.69 -79.80
C TYR A 79 7.69 -16.72 -78.27
N TYR A 80 8.77 -16.13 -77.76
CA TYR A 80 9.09 -16.08 -76.33
C TYR A 80 9.41 -14.65 -75.95
N GLU A 81 8.88 -14.18 -74.87
CA GLU A 81 9.09 -12.82 -74.33
C GLU A 81 9.38 -12.88 -72.84
N ALA A 82 10.33 -12.08 -72.36
CA ALA A 82 10.70 -11.97 -70.98
C ALA A 82 10.48 -10.54 -70.49
N PHE A 83 9.70 -10.38 -69.46
CA PHE A 83 9.38 -9.11 -68.78
C PHE A 83 10.14 -9.03 -67.45
N PRO A 84 10.97 -8.02 -67.20
CA PRO A 84 11.71 -7.91 -65.99
C PRO A 84 10.75 -7.60 -64.81
N LEU A 85 10.95 -8.27 -63.66
CA LEU A 85 10.17 -8.08 -62.43
C LEU A 85 10.89 -7.18 -61.40
N ASP A 86 12.13 -6.77 -61.68
CA ASP A 86 12.97 -6.03 -60.72
C ASP A 86 12.34 -4.71 -60.26
N GLU A 87 11.72 -3.94 -61.15
CA GLU A 87 11.03 -2.70 -60.80
C GLU A 87 9.79 -2.96 -59.92
N THR A 88 9.06 -4.05 -60.20
CA THR A 88 7.87 -4.43 -59.43
C THR A 88 8.27 -4.91 -58.03
N GLU A 89 9.32 -5.73 -57.95
CA GLU A 89 9.84 -6.22 -56.65
C GLU A 89 10.43 -5.08 -55.83
N SER A 90 11.18 -4.15 -56.43
CA SER A 90 11.72 -2.99 -55.73
C SER A 90 10.62 -2.07 -55.22
N THR A 91 9.58 -1.84 -56.02
CA THR A 91 8.41 -1.04 -55.62
C THR A 91 7.64 -1.70 -54.47
N LEU A 92 7.40 -3.00 -54.55
CA LEU A 92 6.74 -3.75 -53.47
C LEU A 92 7.55 -3.70 -52.15
N THR A 93 8.88 -3.89 -52.26
CA THR A 93 9.78 -3.82 -51.12
C THR A 93 9.80 -2.41 -50.49
N ALA A 94 9.81 -1.36 -51.31
CA ALA A 94 9.72 0.02 -50.84
C ALA A 94 8.38 0.31 -50.11
N ILE A 95 7.26 -0.18 -50.67
CA ILE A 95 5.94 -0.03 -50.04
C ILE A 95 5.88 -0.79 -48.71
N LEU A 96 6.33 -2.04 -48.68
CA LEU A 96 6.33 -2.85 -47.44
C LEU A 96 7.21 -2.24 -46.33
N THR A 97 8.40 -1.75 -46.69
CA THR A 97 9.28 -1.06 -45.78
C THR A 97 8.68 0.24 -45.25
N ALA A 98 8.06 1.04 -46.12
CA ALA A 98 7.38 2.27 -45.70
C ALA A 98 6.21 1.98 -44.76
N LEU A 99 5.40 0.95 -45.04
CA LEU A 99 4.31 0.51 -44.17
C LEU A 99 4.82 -0.03 -42.84
N ALA A 100 5.89 -0.83 -42.86
CA ALA A 100 6.50 -1.35 -41.60
C ALA A 100 7.04 -0.22 -40.71
N LEU A 101 7.76 0.74 -41.29
CA LEU A 101 8.26 1.91 -40.58
C LEU A 101 7.13 2.77 -40.04
N GLY A 102 6.07 2.97 -40.82
CA GLY A 102 4.86 3.69 -40.39
C GLY A 102 4.16 2.98 -39.23
N ALA A 103 4.01 1.66 -39.28
CA ALA A 103 3.41 0.86 -38.21
C ALA A 103 4.24 0.92 -36.92
N VAL A 104 5.56 0.79 -37.00
CA VAL A 104 6.46 0.91 -35.86
C VAL A 104 6.39 2.33 -35.28
N GLY A 105 6.43 3.36 -36.11
CA GLY A 105 6.32 4.75 -35.67
C GLY A 105 5.00 5.05 -34.91
N THR A 106 3.88 4.57 -35.47
CA THR A 106 2.57 4.72 -34.79
C THR A 106 2.51 3.97 -33.48
N LEU A 107 3.05 2.76 -33.41
CA LEU A 107 3.09 1.97 -32.17
C LEU A 107 3.90 2.67 -31.08
N VAL A 108 5.08 3.19 -31.44
CA VAL A 108 5.94 3.94 -30.49
C VAL A 108 5.23 5.19 -29.97
N LEU A 109 4.65 5.99 -30.89
CA LEU A 109 3.91 7.21 -30.51
C LEU A 109 2.70 6.89 -29.63
N ALA A 110 1.91 5.87 -29.97
CA ALA A 110 0.75 5.44 -29.17
C ALA A 110 1.17 4.98 -27.77
N THR A 111 2.29 4.24 -27.67
CA THR A 111 2.83 3.78 -26.39
C THR A 111 3.30 4.96 -25.54
N LEU A 112 4.07 5.88 -26.10
CA LEU A 112 4.55 7.07 -25.40
C LEU A 112 3.38 7.95 -24.91
N PHE A 113 2.40 8.18 -25.78
CA PHE A 113 1.20 8.93 -25.45
C PHE A 113 0.39 8.25 -24.33
N GLY A 114 0.19 6.92 -24.44
CA GLY A 114 -0.52 6.13 -23.42
C GLY A 114 0.17 6.19 -22.06
N LEU A 115 1.51 6.04 -22.03
CA LEU A 115 2.29 6.14 -20.81
C LEU A 115 2.25 7.55 -20.19
N ALA A 116 2.37 8.59 -21.02
CA ALA A 116 2.30 9.96 -20.56
C ALA A 116 0.92 10.30 -19.96
N THR A 117 -0.14 9.92 -20.65
CA THR A 117 -1.54 10.14 -20.20
C THR A 117 -1.84 9.33 -18.94
N SER A 118 -1.43 8.05 -18.90
CA SER A 118 -1.62 7.19 -17.73
C SER A 118 -0.93 7.78 -16.49
N ARG A 119 0.32 8.21 -16.61
CA ARG A 119 1.05 8.85 -15.50
C ARG A 119 0.38 10.14 -15.03
N ARG A 120 -0.12 10.95 -15.97
CA ARG A 120 -0.73 12.23 -15.65
C ARG A 120 -2.07 12.08 -14.93
N LEU A 121 -2.87 11.06 -15.27
CA LEU A 121 -4.19 10.82 -14.68
C LEU A 121 -4.17 9.95 -13.42
N LEU A 122 -3.28 8.94 -13.37
CA LEU A 122 -3.28 7.98 -12.26
C LEU A 122 -2.45 8.46 -11.05
N ARG A 123 -1.43 9.29 -11.25
CA ARG A 123 -0.59 9.78 -10.15
C ARG A 123 -1.37 10.62 -9.13
N PRO A 124 -2.21 11.58 -9.51
CA PRO A 124 -3.03 12.32 -8.54
C PRO A 124 -4.01 11.44 -7.76
N LEU A 125 -4.59 10.43 -8.41
CA LEU A 125 -5.48 9.47 -7.71
C LEU A 125 -4.73 8.66 -6.64
N SER A 126 -3.47 8.27 -6.92
CA SER A 126 -2.62 7.63 -5.92
C SER A 126 -2.34 8.55 -4.74
N GLN A 127 -2.07 9.83 -4.99
CA GLN A 127 -1.85 10.82 -3.93
C GLN A 127 -3.08 11.00 -3.03
N VAL A 128 -4.29 11.01 -3.60
CA VAL A 128 -5.54 11.05 -2.81
C VAL A 128 -5.67 9.80 -1.93
N ALA A 129 -5.35 8.61 -2.47
CA ALA A 129 -5.40 7.37 -1.70
C ALA A 129 -4.37 7.35 -0.56
N ASP A 130 -3.14 7.82 -0.83
CA ASP A 130 -2.08 7.91 0.16
C ASP A 130 -2.43 8.93 1.26
N ALA A 131 -2.93 10.12 0.88
CA ALA A 131 -3.39 11.14 1.82
C ALA A 131 -4.58 10.65 2.68
N ALA A 132 -5.50 9.89 2.09
CA ALA A 132 -6.60 9.28 2.85
C ALA A 132 -6.11 8.23 3.86
N ALA A 133 -5.10 7.45 3.50
CA ALA A 133 -4.47 6.49 4.42
C ALA A 133 -3.72 7.21 5.56
N ASP A 134 -3.04 8.31 5.26
CA ASP A 134 -2.39 9.16 6.26
C ASP A 134 -3.39 9.75 7.26
N ILE A 135 -4.49 10.32 6.78
CA ILE A 135 -5.56 10.83 7.66
C ILE A 135 -6.15 9.71 8.53
N ALA A 136 -6.38 8.52 7.95
CA ALA A 136 -6.89 7.36 8.69
C ALA A 136 -5.92 6.86 9.76
N SER A 137 -4.60 7.06 9.60
CA SER A 137 -3.56 6.72 10.57
C SER A 137 -3.27 7.82 11.60
N GLY A 138 -3.99 8.96 11.51
CA GLY A 138 -3.86 10.08 12.45
C GLY A 138 -3.11 11.31 11.95
N GLY A 139 -2.62 11.30 10.71
CA GLY A 139 -1.96 12.45 10.07
C GLY A 139 -2.97 13.49 9.57
N LEU A 140 -3.62 14.20 10.48
CA LEU A 140 -4.73 15.11 10.18
C LEU A 140 -4.32 16.37 9.41
N ASP A 141 -3.03 16.70 9.36
CA ASP A 141 -2.51 17.89 8.67
C ASP A 141 -2.24 17.65 7.17
N THR A 142 -2.41 16.39 6.69
CA THR A 142 -2.19 16.06 5.28
C THR A 142 -3.19 16.77 4.38
N ARG A 143 -2.68 17.52 3.40
CA ARG A 143 -3.48 18.22 2.39
C ARG A 143 -2.92 17.94 1.00
N LEU A 144 -3.80 17.94 0.02
CA LEU A 144 -3.46 17.82 -1.39
C LEU A 144 -3.18 19.20 -1.97
N GLU A 145 -2.13 19.30 -2.79
CA GLU A 145 -1.83 20.53 -3.52
C GLU A 145 -2.84 20.77 -4.65
N PRO A 146 -3.07 22.05 -5.02
CA PRO A 146 -3.92 22.38 -6.16
C PRO A 146 -3.38 21.77 -7.46
N GLU A 147 -4.27 21.21 -8.29
CA GLU A 147 -3.93 20.58 -9.54
C GLU A 147 -4.23 21.47 -10.75
N SER A 148 -3.45 21.31 -11.83
CA SER A 148 -3.64 22.09 -13.05
C SER A 148 -4.90 21.69 -13.84
N ASP A 149 -5.38 20.48 -13.65
CA ASP A 149 -6.60 19.94 -14.28
C ASP A 149 -7.81 20.33 -13.43
N PRO A 150 -8.83 20.98 -13.98
CA PRO A 150 -9.97 21.47 -13.21
C PRO A 150 -10.78 20.39 -12.47
N ASP A 151 -10.81 19.16 -13.01
CA ASP A 151 -11.53 18.06 -12.38
C ASP A 151 -10.71 17.47 -11.22
N LEU A 152 -9.38 17.39 -11.37
CA LEU A 152 -8.49 16.95 -10.30
C LEU A 152 -8.36 18.03 -9.21
N ASP A 153 -8.33 19.30 -9.56
CA ASP A 153 -8.33 20.41 -8.60
C ASP A 153 -9.62 20.41 -7.75
N ARG A 154 -10.77 20.17 -8.38
CA ARG A 154 -12.03 20.01 -7.65
C ARG A 154 -12.02 18.80 -6.72
N LEU A 155 -11.39 17.68 -7.13
CA LEU A 155 -11.23 16.50 -6.28
C LEU A 155 -10.34 16.81 -5.09
N ALA A 156 -9.18 17.45 -5.31
CA ALA A 156 -8.26 17.87 -4.26
C ALA A 156 -8.93 18.84 -3.27
N GLY A 157 -9.67 19.83 -3.78
CA GLY A 157 -10.45 20.76 -2.96
C GLY A 157 -11.49 20.05 -2.09
N SER A 158 -12.29 19.16 -2.69
CA SER A 158 -13.30 18.40 -1.94
C SER A 158 -12.68 17.48 -0.89
N PHE A 159 -11.51 16.90 -1.18
CA PHE A 159 -10.76 16.11 -0.20
C PHE A 159 -10.28 16.98 0.97
N ASN A 160 -9.71 18.16 0.69
CA ASN A 160 -9.24 19.08 1.71
C ASN A 160 -10.39 19.58 2.59
N ASP A 161 -11.54 19.92 2.00
CA ASP A 161 -12.75 20.31 2.75
C ASP A 161 -13.22 19.19 3.70
N MET A 162 -13.16 17.94 3.23
CA MET A 162 -13.47 16.77 4.07
C MET A 162 -12.44 16.62 5.20
N ALA A 163 -11.15 16.76 4.91
CA ALA A 163 -10.07 16.69 5.90
C ALA A 163 -10.24 17.78 6.97
N ASP A 164 -10.55 19.02 6.58
CA ASP A 164 -10.84 20.12 7.50
C ASP A 164 -12.05 19.81 8.38
N ALA A 165 -13.14 19.29 7.79
CA ALA A 165 -14.33 18.92 8.56
C ALA A 165 -14.08 17.81 9.59
N VAL A 166 -13.22 16.83 9.25
CA VAL A 166 -12.80 15.74 10.16
C VAL A 166 -11.95 16.32 11.28
N GLN A 167 -10.96 17.13 10.94
CA GLN A 167 -10.09 17.80 11.92
C GLN A 167 -10.89 18.66 12.89
N ASP A 168 -11.77 19.54 12.39
CA ASP A 168 -12.66 20.37 13.19
C ASP A 168 -13.57 19.55 14.12
N ARG A 169 -14.00 18.38 13.66
CA ARG A 169 -14.82 17.49 14.49
C ARG A 169 -14.00 16.92 15.64
N ILE A 170 -12.80 16.42 15.36
CA ILE A 170 -11.89 15.88 16.36
C ILE A 170 -11.53 16.94 17.40
N GLU A 171 -11.20 18.16 16.96
CA GLU A 171 -10.89 19.27 17.88
C GLU A 171 -12.09 19.68 18.75
N ARG A 172 -13.30 19.64 18.17
CA ARG A 172 -14.52 19.90 18.96
C ARG A 172 -14.79 18.83 19.99
N GLU A 173 -14.59 17.55 19.64
CA GLU A 173 -14.73 16.43 20.59
C GLU A 173 -13.68 16.51 21.71
N ALA A 174 -12.43 16.90 21.38
CA ALA A 174 -11.38 17.11 22.38
C ALA A 174 -11.69 18.27 23.34
N ARG A 175 -12.13 19.41 22.79
CA ARG A 175 -12.55 20.57 23.62
C ARG A 175 -13.72 20.20 24.52
N PHE A 176 -14.75 19.55 23.96
CA PHE A 176 -15.89 19.08 24.74
C PHE A 176 -15.47 18.16 25.89
N ALA A 177 -14.59 17.16 25.62
CA ALA A 177 -14.06 16.27 26.66
C ALA A 177 -13.30 17.04 27.74
N SER A 178 -12.52 18.07 27.35
CA SER A 178 -11.82 18.95 28.30
C SER A 178 -12.77 19.75 29.17
N ASP A 179 -13.76 20.39 28.57
CA ASP A 179 -14.75 21.24 29.28
C ASP A 179 -15.57 20.39 30.25
N VAL A 180 -16.06 19.23 29.80
CA VAL A 180 -16.79 18.29 30.67
C VAL A 180 -15.90 17.80 31.82
N SER A 181 -14.58 17.59 31.57
CA SER A 181 -13.63 17.23 32.65
C SER A 181 -13.57 18.27 33.74
N HIS A 182 -13.50 19.55 33.35
CA HIS A 182 -13.43 20.63 34.31
C HIS A 182 -14.75 20.80 35.08
N GLU A 183 -15.88 20.73 34.39
CA GLU A 183 -17.21 20.88 34.99
C GLU A 183 -17.59 19.71 35.91
N LEU A 184 -17.13 18.49 35.62
CA LEU A 184 -17.38 17.31 36.49
C LEU A 184 -16.43 17.24 37.69
N ARG A 185 -15.19 17.73 37.57
CA ARG A 185 -14.23 17.68 38.68
C ARG A 185 -14.70 18.43 39.90
N SER A 186 -15.34 19.59 39.75
CA SER A 186 -15.81 20.42 40.85
C SER A 186 -16.89 19.72 41.72
N PRO A 187 -18.01 19.21 41.13
CA PRO A 187 -19.04 18.52 41.95
C PRO A 187 -18.52 17.20 42.56
N ILE A 188 -17.63 16.48 41.85
CA ILE A 188 -17.04 15.25 42.37
C ILE A 188 -16.13 15.55 43.55
N THR A 189 -15.26 16.57 43.46
CA THR A 189 -14.42 17.02 44.60
C THR A 189 -15.27 17.41 45.79
N ALA A 190 -16.41 18.11 45.59
CA ALA A 190 -17.33 18.47 46.66
C ALA A 190 -17.99 17.23 47.32
N LEU A 191 -18.38 16.24 46.50
CA LEU A 191 -18.93 14.97 46.99
C LEU A 191 -17.88 14.18 47.78
N THR A 192 -16.66 14.07 47.28
CA THR A 192 -15.54 13.39 47.95
C THR A 192 -15.24 14.06 49.31
N ALA A 193 -15.14 15.39 49.34
CA ALA A 193 -14.91 16.13 50.57
C ALA A 193 -16.06 15.94 51.58
N ALA A 194 -17.32 15.93 51.14
CA ALA A 194 -18.46 15.68 52.05
C ALA A 194 -18.44 14.27 52.64
N VAL A 195 -18.08 13.28 51.81
CA VAL A 195 -17.96 11.89 52.24
C VAL A 195 -16.78 11.71 53.18
N GLU A 196 -15.64 12.35 52.94
CA GLU A 196 -14.46 12.32 53.84
C GLU A 196 -14.77 12.93 55.20
N VAL A 197 -15.57 14.02 55.27
CA VAL A 197 -16.03 14.60 56.53
C VAL A 197 -16.92 13.63 57.30
N LEU A 198 -17.80 12.89 56.61
CA LEU A 198 -18.65 11.88 57.26
C LEU A 198 -17.82 10.66 57.71
N ASP A 199 -16.87 10.22 56.92
CA ASP A 199 -15.96 9.11 57.26
C ASP A 199 -15.05 9.47 58.44
N GLY A 200 -14.56 10.72 58.51
CA GLY A 200 -13.79 11.23 59.65
C GLY A 200 -14.57 11.27 60.98
N ARG A 201 -15.91 11.20 60.94
CA ARG A 201 -16.78 11.11 62.10
C ARG A 201 -17.44 9.73 62.27
N ARG A 202 -16.85 8.72 61.69
CA ARG A 202 -17.36 7.35 61.62
C ARG A 202 -17.70 6.77 62.99
N ASP A 203 -16.88 7.06 64.03
CA ASP A 203 -17.05 6.56 65.40
C ASP A 203 -18.22 7.20 66.13
N GLU A 204 -18.76 8.31 65.60
CA GLU A 204 -19.90 9.03 66.21
C GLU A 204 -21.26 8.52 65.69
N ILE A 205 -21.30 7.62 64.73
CA ILE A 205 -22.52 7.13 64.05
C ILE A 205 -22.78 5.64 64.33
N PRO A 206 -24.08 5.21 64.41
CA PRO A 206 -24.42 3.82 64.61
C PRO A 206 -23.83 2.86 63.61
N GLU A 207 -23.47 1.63 64.05
CA GLU A 207 -22.81 0.62 63.20
C GLU A 207 -23.52 0.34 61.87
N ARG A 208 -24.87 0.30 61.85
CA ARG A 208 -25.64 0.18 60.58
C ARG A 208 -25.44 1.35 59.63
N THR A 209 -25.24 2.56 60.18
CA THR A 209 -24.98 3.76 59.38
C THR A 209 -23.54 3.76 58.87
N GLN A 210 -22.59 3.21 59.63
CA GLN A 210 -21.20 3.03 59.17
C GLN A 210 -21.12 2.13 57.95
N GLN A 211 -21.84 1.00 57.95
CA GLN A 211 -21.90 0.10 56.80
C GLN A 211 -22.50 0.77 55.55
N ALA A 212 -23.53 1.59 55.73
CA ALA A 212 -24.09 2.36 54.61
C ALA A 212 -23.12 3.45 54.12
N LEU A 213 -22.39 4.09 55.03
CA LEU A 213 -21.36 5.08 54.69
C LEU A 213 -20.22 4.43 53.88
N ASP A 214 -19.77 3.23 54.27
CA ASP A 214 -18.74 2.49 53.51
C ASP A 214 -19.13 2.31 52.06
N VAL A 215 -20.37 1.90 51.80
CA VAL A 215 -20.90 1.75 50.44
C VAL A 215 -20.87 3.08 49.70
N VAL A 216 -21.26 4.18 50.35
CA VAL A 216 -21.26 5.51 49.74
C VAL A 216 -19.84 5.98 49.44
N VAL A 217 -18.91 5.85 50.39
CA VAL A 217 -17.49 6.19 50.21
C VAL A 217 -16.92 5.44 49.01
N ASP A 218 -17.13 4.11 48.95
CA ASP A 218 -16.63 3.30 47.86
C ASP A 218 -17.25 3.67 46.52
N GLN A 219 -18.56 3.97 46.48
CA GLN A 219 -19.21 4.39 45.22
C GLN A 219 -18.72 5.76 44.73
N VAL A 220 -18.53 6.73 45.63
CA VAL A 220 -18.02 8.06 45.25
C VAL A 220 -16.58 7.97 44.74
N ARG A 221 -15.70 7.23 45.42
CA ARG A 221 -14.32 7.02 44.92
C ARG A 221 -14.29 6.33 43.56
N ARG A 222 -15.14 5.33 43.40
CA ARG A 222 -15.27 4.62 42.13
C ARG A 222 -15.79 5.52 41.01
N PHE A 223 -16.77 6.37 41.30
CA PHE A 223 -17.32 7.31 40.32
C PHE A 223 -16.27 8.35 39.92
N ASP A 224 -15.50 8.89 40.87
CA ASP A 224 -14.41 9.82 40.64
C ASP A 224 -13.36 9.21 39.68
N SER A 225 -12.87 8.02 39.99
CA SER A 225 -11.91 7.31 39.11
C SER A 225 -12.49 7.07 37.71
N MET A 226 -13.76 6.63 37.63
CA MET A 226 -14.41 6.36 36.36
C MET A 226 -14.52 7.61 35.47
N VAL A 227 -14.88 8.74 36.03
CA VAL A 227 -15.01 10.00 35.31
C VAL A 227 -13.64 10.48 34.83
N ILE A 228 -12.61 10.43 35.69
CA ILE A 228 -11.26 10.81 35.34
C ILE A 228 -10.75 9.93 34.19
N ASP A 229 -10.88 8.60 34.29
CA ASP A 229 -10.45 7.64 33.28
C ASP A 229 -11.18 7.85 31.94
N LEU A 230 -12.50 8.08 31.96
CA LEU A 230 -13.31 8.30 30.76
C LEU A 230 -12.90 9.58 30.04
N LEU A 231 -12.64 10.64 30.79
CA LEU A 231 -12.23 11.93 30.24
C LEU A 231 -10.79 11.87 29.68
N GLU A 232 -9.91 11.08 30.29
CA GLU A 232 -8.56 10.82 29.79
C GLU A 232 -8.63 10.05 28.47
N LEU A 233 -9.45 9.02 28.38
CA LEU A 233 -9.71 8.28 27.15
C LEU A 233 -10.26 9.17 26.03
N ALA A 234 -11.25 10.02 26.35
CA ALA A 234 -11.83 10.94 25.37
C ALA A 234 -10.81 11.96 24.81
N ARG A 235 -9.84 12.39 25.64
CA ARG A 235 -8.72 13.25 25.18
C ARG A 235 -7.73 12.50 24.30
N LEU A 236 -7.44 11.23 24.64
CA LEU A 236 -6.55 10.38 23.85
C LEU A 236 -7.14 10.09 22.46
N ASP A 237 -8.46 9.78 22.39
CA ASP A 237 -9.19 9.58 21.13
C ASP A 237 -9.15 10.79 20.20
N ALA A 238 -9.24 11.98 20.80
CA ALA A 238 -9.20 13.22 20.06
C ALA A 238 -7.79 13.59 19.55
N GLY A 239 -6.78 12.76 19.80
CA GLY A 239 -5.39 13.06 19.40
C GLY A 239 -4.82 14.32 20.03
N ALA A 240 -5.51 14.92 21.00
CA ALA A 240 -5.28 16.27 21.54
C ALA A 240 -4.11 16.37 22.52
N THR A 241 -3.23 15.39 22.59
CA THR A 241 -2.15 15.37 23.56
C THR A 241 -0.80 15.23 22.87
N ASP A 242 -0.08 16.35 22.77
CA ASP A 242 1.34 16.36 22.43
C ASP A 242 2.10 15.45 23.41
N LEU A 243 3.00 14.64 22.89
CA LEU A 243 3.87 13.81 23.72
C LEU A 243 4.95 14.68 24.35
N ASN A 244 5.06 14.62 25.69
CA ASN A 244 6.17 15.26 26.41
C ASN A 244 7.30 14.25 26.63
N ILE A 245 8.21 14.15 25.68
CA ILE A 245 9.28 13.16 25.70
C ILE A 245 10.42 13.64 26.59
N GLU A 246 10.76 12.86 27.61
CA GLU A 246 11.85 13.08 28.54
C GLU A 246 12.77 11.85 28.58
N ASP A 247 14.07 12.08 28.79
CA ASP A 247 15.00 11.00 29.08
C ASP A 247 14.82 10.58 30.56
N VAL A 248 14.50 9.31 30.77
CA VAL A 248 14.22 8.78 32.11
C VAL A 248 15.00 7.50 32.38
N THR A 249 15.43 7.31 33.64
CA THR A 249 15.97 6.02 34.13
C THR A 249 14.81 5.07 34.35
N LEU A 250 14.70 4.04 33.51
CA LEU A 250 13.52 3.15 33.44
C LEU A 250 13.23 2.44 34.77
N ILE A 251 14.28 1.90 35.42
CA ILE A 251 14.14 1.18 36.71
C ILE A 251 13.68 2.14 37.79
N ASP A 252 14.32 3.30 37.96
CA ASP A 252 14.00 4.26 39.03
C ASP A 252 12.58 4.81 38.87
N LEU A 253 12.16 5.07 37.60
CA LEU A 253 10.78 5.51 37.35
C LEU A 253 9.79 4.42 37.73
N THR A 254 10.02 3.18 37.36
CA THR A 254 9.14 2.05 37.68
C THR A 254 9.05 1.85 39.21
N GLN A 255 10.17 1.97 39.93
CA GLN A 255 10.19 1.88 41.42
C GLN A 255 9.39 2.98 42.07
N ARG A 256 9.54 4.23 41.63
CA ARG A 256 8.75 5.35 42.16
C ARG A 256 7.25 5.18 41.96
N VAL A 257 6.87 4.68 40.78
CA VAL A 257 5.46 4.41 40.47
C VAL A 257 4.94 3.27 41.36
N ALA A 258 5.66 2.15 41.49
CA ALA A 258 5.27 1.05 42.32
C ALA A 258 5.04 1.47 43.80
N ALA A 259 5.95 2.27 44.36
CA ALA A 259 5.80 2.83 45.70
C ALA A 259 4.56 3.72 45.82
N ARG A 260 4.28 4.58 44.84
CA ARG A 260 3.10 5.46 44.80
C ARG A 260 1.78 4.70 44.77
N TYR A 261 1.75 3.56 44.04
CA TYR A 261 0.55 2.72 43.93
C TYR A 261 0.41 1.67 45.04
N GLY A 262 1.21 1.78 46.09
CA GLY A 262 1.08 0.92 47.30
C GLY A 262 1.72 -0.45 47.17
N GLU A 263 2.64 -0.60 46.20
CA GLU A 263 3.42 -1.82 45.97
C GLU A 263 4.95 -1.53 46.08
N PRO A 264 5.41 -0.96 47.25
CA PRO A 264 6.82 -0.55 47.36
C PRO A 264 7.80 -1.74 47.37
N ASP A 265 7.33 -2.90 47.79
CA ASP A 265 8.14 -4.12 47.95
C ASP A 265 8.05 -5.05 46.71
N VAL A 266 7.30 -4.67 45.65
CA VAL A 266 7.19 -5.51 44.45
C VAL A 266 8.57 -5.66 43.79
N PRO A 267 9.03 -6.90 43.54
CA PRO A 267 10.31 -7.12 42.87
C PRO A 267 10.31 -6.54 41.47
N ILE A 268 11.21 -5.57 41.19
CA ILE A 268 11.43 -5.03 39.85
C ILE A 268 12.71 -5.65 39.31
N ILE A 269 12.58 -6.44 38.27
CA ILE A 269 13.67 -7.23 37.67
C ILE A 269 14.00 -6.67 36.28
N ALA A 270 15.20 -6.15 36.11
CA ALA A 270 15.73 -5.81 34.80
C ALA A 270 16.48 -7.00 34.21
N ALA A 271 16.00 -7.51 33.07
CA ALA A 271 16.68 -8.57 32.34
C ALA A 271 17.98 -8.04 31.71
N ARG A 272 18.86 -8.98 31.36
CA ARG A 272 20.12 -8.64 30.69
C ARG A 272 19.86 -7.87 29.39
N LYS A 273 20.58 -6.76 29.16
CA LYS A 273 20.42 -5.82 28.03
C LYS A 273 19.18 -4.91 28.08
N THR A 274 18.46 -4.85 29.20
CA THR A 274 17.43 -3.81 29.38
C THR A 274 18.08 -2.43 29.24
N PRO A 275 17.50 -1.50 28.44
CA PRO A 275 18.00 -0.13 28.39
C PRO A 275 17.85 0.53 29.78
N SER A 276 18.90 1.19 30.27
CA SER A 276 18.88 1.93 31.54
C SER A 276 18.12 3.24 31.40
N GLU A 277 18.31 3.91 30.26
CA GLU A 277 17.68 5.18 29.93
C GLU A 277 16.82 5.03 28.69
N VAL A 278 15.65 5.66 28.68
CA VAL A 278 14.70 5.68 27.59
C VAL A 278 14.12 7.08 27.42
N ALA A 279 13.85 7.48 26.18
CA ALA A 279 13.20 8.74 25.86
C ALA A 279 11.71 8.50 25.63
N ILE A 280 10.87 8.76 26.62
CA ILE A 280 9.43 8.45 26.62
C ILE A 280 8.64 9.57 27.30
N ASP A 281 7.31 9.57 27.11
CA ASP A 281 6.41 10.39 27.90
C ASP A 281 6.27 9.76 29.31
N LYS A 282 6.88 10.44 30.27
CA LYS A 282 6.92 9.98 31.67
C LYS A 282 5.53 9.84 32.26
N VAL A 283 4.63 10.78 32.01
CA VAL A 283 3.29 10.78 32.59
C VAL A 283 2.48 9.61 32.08
N ARG A 284 2.54 9.35 30.77
CA ARG A 284 1.88 8.21 30.14
C ARG A 284 2.46 6.88 30.63
N PHE A 285 3.77 6.79 30.75
CA PHE A 285 4.41 5.58 31.32
C PHE A 285 3.98 5.33 32.77
N GLU A 286 3.94 6.38 33.63
CA GLU A 286 3.45 6.28 35.02
C GLU A 286 1.99 5.77 35.05
N ARG A 287 1.14 6.23 34.12
CA ARG A 287 -0.24 5.76 33.99
C ARG A 287 -0.32 4.28 33.58
N ILE A 288 0.50 3.84 32.63
CA ILE A 288 0.57 2.42 32.22
C ILE A 288 0.94 1.54 33.41
N VAL A 289 2.04 1.86 34.09
CA VAL A 289 2.52 1.07 35.23
C VAL A 289 1.47 1.06 36.36
N GLY A 290 0.91 2.22 36.68
CA GLY A 290 -0.09 2.37 37.72
C GLY A 290 -1.34 1.53 37.46
N ASN A 291 -1.90 1.61 36.26
CA ASN A 291 -3.07 0.82 35.86
C ASN A 291 -2.81 -0.70 35.92
N LEU A 292 -1.61 -1.14 35.51
CA LEU A 292 -1.24 -2.56 35.57
C LEU A 292 -1.08 -3.05 37.00
N LEU A 293 -0.48 -2.25 37.90
CA LEU A 293 -0.34 -2.58 39.32
C LEU A 293 -1.71 -2.60 40.02
N GLU A 294 -2.56 -1.63 39.73
CA GLU A 294 -3.93 -1.61 40.26
C GLU A 294 -4.75 -2.80 39.76
N ASN A 295 -4.61 -3.17 38.48
CA ASN A 295 -5.23 -4.37 37.93
C ASN A 295 -4.75 -5.64 38.65
N ALA A 296 -3.44 -5.79 38.91
CA ALA A 296 -2.88 -6.90 39.65
C ALA A 296 -3.44 -6.96 41.09
N ARG A 297 -3.57 -5.82 41.78
CA ARG A 297 -4.14 -5.74 43.12
C ARG A 297 -5.63 -6.12 43.14
N ASN A 298 -6.41 -5.59 42.23
CA ASN A 298 -7.86 -5.79 42.21
C ASN A 298 -8.27 -7.20 41.74
N HIS A 299 -7.47 -7.82 40.86
CA HIS A 299 -7.82 -9.08 40.18
C HIS A 299 -6.86 -10.22 40.47
N GLY A 300 -5.57 -9.91 40.78
CA GLY A 300 -4.49 -10.89 40.93
C GLY A 300 -4.05 -11.15 42.37
N GLY A 301 -4.58 -10.40 43.34
CA GLY A 301 -4.12 -10.48 44.75
C GLY A 301 -2.80 -9.75 45.00
N GLY A 302 -2.45 -8.78 44.14
CA GLY A 302 -1.21 -8.01 44.13
C GLY A 302 -0.27 -8.39 42.99
N ALA A 303 0.65 -7.49 42.68
CA ALA A 303 1.69 -7.74 41.72
C ALA A 303 2.77 -8.64 42.33
N LEU A 304 3.10 -9.76 41.66
CA LEU A 304 4.15 -10.67 42.12
C LEU A 304 5.54 -10.20 41.71
N ARG A 305 5.64 -9.59 40.51
CA ARG A 305 6.86 -8.94 40.02
C ARG A 305 6.56 -8.02 38.83
N VAL A 306 7.46 -7.08 38.65
CA VAL A 306 7.54 -6.27 37.43
C VAL A 306 8.84 -6.61 36.73
N GLU A 307 8.79 -6.96 35.46
CA GLU A 307 9.96 -7.30 34.66
C GLU A 307 10.16 -6.27 33.56
N LEU A 308 11.39 -5.80 33.42
CA LEU A 308 11.84 -4.92 32.35
C LEU A 308 12.82 -5.69 31.48
N SER A 309 12.64 -5.69 30.17
CA SER A 309 13.50 -6.42 29.23
C SER A 309 13.68 -5.70 27.91
N ALA A 310 14.80 -5.94 27.22
CA ALA A 310 14.99 -5.47 25.86
C ALA A 310 14.08 -6.26 24.90
N ALA A 311 13.61 -5.60 23.86
CA ALA A 311 12.88 -6.20 22.75
C ALA A 311 13.57 -5.91 21.40
N PRO A 312 13.24 -6.65 20.32
CA PRO A 312 13.77 -6.38 18.99
C PRO A 312 13.47 -4.95 18.52
N SER A 313 14.15 -4.49 17.47
CA SER A 313 13.91 -3.21 16.80
C SER A 313 14.00 -1.98 17.73
N ASN A 314 14.99 -1.98 18.64
CA ASN A 314 15.23 -0.89 19.60
C ASN A 314 14.01 -0.58 20.48
N ARG A 315 13.35 -1.62 20.97
CA ARG A 315 12.19 -1.55 21.87
C ARG A 315 12.53 -2.16 23.22
N PHE A 316 11.68 -1.90 24.23
CA PHE A 316 11.73 -2.55 25.52
C PHE A 316 10.34 -3.03 25.93
N ARG A 317 10.30 -3.98 26.85
CA ARG A 317 9.05 -4.52 27.43
C ARG A 317 9.02 -4.25 28.91
N LEU A 318 7.85 -3.82 29.34
CA LEU A 318 7.40 -3.81 30.71
C LEU A 318 6.41 -4.96 30.87
N ALA A 319 6.60 -5.84 31.84
CA ALA A 319 5.63 -6.89 32.16
C ALA A 319 5.29 -6.87 33.65
N VAL A 320 4.00 -6.89 33.97
CA VAL A 320 3.48 -7.02 35.36
C VAL A 320 2.84 -8.40 35.48
N GLU A 321 3.28 -9.17 36.44
CA GLU A 321 2.78 -10.50 36.73
C GLU A 321 1.96 -10.54 38.01
N ASP A 322 0.82 -11.21 37.96
CA ASP A 322 -0.06 -11.42 39.11
C ASP A 322 -0.26 -12.92 39.40
N GLY A 323 -0.86 -13.19 40.58
CA GLY A 323 -1.21 -14.53 41.03
C GLY A 323 -2.69 -14.88 40.87
N GLY A 324 -3.43 -14.14 40.06
CA GLY A 324 -4.86 -14.30 39.87
C GLY A 324 -5.26 -15.54 39.06
N PRO A 325 -6.53 -15.63 38.65
CA PRO A 325 -7.03 -16.77 37.87
C PRO A 325 -6.54 -16.79 36.42
N GLY A 326 -5.77 -15.77 35.98
CA GLY A 326 -5.40 -15.60 34.58
C GLY A 326 -6.54 -15.04 33.72
N VAL A 327 -6.29 -14.99 32.39
CA VAL A 327 -7.24 -14.48 31.39
C VAL A 327 -7.48 -15.55 30.33
N ALA A 328 -8.75 -15.92 30.16
CA ALA A 328 -9.14 -16.91 29.14
C ALA A 328 -8.71 -16.46 27.75
N GLN A 329 -8.27 -17.38 26.90
CA GLN A 329 -7.72 -17.08 25.57
C GLN A 329 -8.67 -16.24 24.70
N GLY A 330 -9.97 -16.54 24.73
CA GLY A 330 -10.98 -15.78 23.98
C GLY A 330 -11.32 -14.40 24.53
N GLU A 331 -10.78 -14.03 25.70
CA GLU A 331 -11.02 -12.73 26.34
C GLU A 331 -9.80 -11.79 26.26
N ARG A 332 -8.63 -12.29 25.83
CA ARG A 332 -7.34 -11.57 25.89
C ARG A 332 -7.28 -10.27 25.11
N GLU A 333 -7.96 -10.20 23.97
CA GLU A 333 -8.07 -8.97 23.20
C GLU A 333 -9.15 -8.06 23.79
N ARG A 334 -10.29 -8.64 24.16
CA ARG A 334 -11.45 -7.90 24.66
C ARG A 334 -11.25 -7.19 25.98
N ILE A 335 -10.35 -7.69 26.85
CA ILE A 335 -10.11 -7.04 28.15
C ILE A 335 -9.47 -5.66 28.05
N PHE A 336 -8.92 -5.30 26.89
CA PHE A 336 -8.41 -3.97 26.57
C PHE A 336 -9.46 -3.03 25.96
N GLU A 337 -10.66 -3.55 25.67
CA GLU A 337 -11.79 -2.71 25.23
C GLU A 337 -12.37 -1.94 26.43
N ARG A 338 -12.98 -0.80 26.17
CA ARG A 338 -13.62 0.03 27.20
C ARG A 338 -14.78 -0.70 27.86
N PHE A 339 -14.89 -0.57 29.18
CA PHE A 339 -15.90 -1.23 30.01
C PHE A 339 -15.88 -2.78 29.92
N ALA A 340 -14.87 -3.36 29.30
CA ALA A 340 -14.73 -4.78 29.23
C ALA A 340 -14.43 -5.37 30.64
N ARG A 341 -15.05 -6.50 30.96
CA ARG A 341 -14.81 -7.28 32.15
C ARG A 341 -14.67 -8.74 31.79
N GLY A 342 -13.58 -9.36 32.20
CA GLY A 342 -13.41 -10.79 32.04
C GLY A 342 -14.46 -11.58 32.86
N SER A 343 -14.79 -12.78 32.42
CA SER A 343 -15.79 -13.66 33.02
C SER A 343 -15.51 -13.93 34.51
N ALA A 344 -14.23 -14.02 34.90
CA ALA A 344 -13.77 -14.21 36.27
C ALA A 344 -13.91 -12.96 37.17
N ALA A 345 -14.11 -11.77 36.55
CA ALA A 345 -14.13 -10.49 37.27
C ALA A 345 -15.51 -9.87 37.46
N ARG A 346 -16.61 -10.57 37.11
CA ARG A 346 -17.99 -10.02 37.15
C ARG A 346 -18.44 -9.51 38.51
N HIS A 347 -17.86 -9.99 39.60
CA HIS A 347 -18.21 -9.62 40.95
C HIS A 347 -17.12 -8.83 41.69
N ARG A 348 -16.01 -8.45 40.98
CA ARG A 348 -14.90 -7.71 41.57
C ARG A 348 -14.96 -6.22 41.23
N ILE A 349 -14.32 -5.41 42.09
CA ILE A 349 -14.27 -3.95 41.98
C ILE A 349 -13.40 -3.55 40.81
N GLY A 350 -13.90 -2.68 39.88
CA GLY A 350 -13.15 -2.11 38.78
C GLY A 350 -14.07 -1.33 37.83
N THR A 351 -13.54 -0.30 37.17
CA THR A 351 -14.26 0.54 36.21
C THR A 351 -14.34 -0.12 34.81
N GLY A 352 -13.40 -1.03 34.51
CA GLY A 352 -13.21 -1.61 33.19
C GLY A 352 -12.55 -0.65 32.17
N LEU A 353 -11.91 0.43 32.67
CA LEU A 353 -11.25 1.44 31.84
C LEU A 353 -9.72 1.38 31.96
N GLY A 354 -9.16 0.86 33.05
CA GLY A 354 -7.72 0.87 33.30
C GLY A 354 -6.88 0.15 32.20
N LEU A 355 -7.32 -1.04 31.73
CA LEU A 355 -6.62 -1.74 30.64
C LEU A 355 -6.80 -1.06 29.28
N ALA A 356 -7.94 -0.42 29.03
CA ALA A 356 -8.15 0.41 27.86
C ALA A 356 -7.18 1.61 27.86
N LEU A 357 -6.98 2.27 29.02
CA LEU A 357 -5.97 3.31 29.18
C LEU A 357 -4.54 2.80 28.91
N VAL A 358 -4.21 1.58 29.37
CA VAL A 358 -2.92 0.96 29.07
C VAL A 358 -2.72 0.81 27.56
N ALA A 359 -3.74 0.32 26.84
CA ALA A 359 -3.67 0.16 25.40
C ALA A 359 -3.50 1.51 24.67
N GLU A 360 -4.34 2.50 25.01
CA GLU A 360 -4.32 3.83 24.38
C GLU A 360 -3.01 4.59 24.66
N HIS A 361 -2.52 4.62 25.90
CA HIS A 361 -1.23 5.24 26.21
C HIS A 361 -0.06 4.53 25.53
N SER A 362 -0.13 3.19 25.41
CA SER A 362 0.90 2.44 24.69
C SER A 362 0.88 2.77 23.19
N ALA A 363 -0.29 2.78 22.58
CA ALA A 363 -0.47 3.13 21.17
C ALA A 363 0.00 4.56 20.87
N ALA A 364 -0.36 5.54 21.72
CA ALA A 364 0.07 6.93 21.59
C ALA A 364 1.59 7.11 21.64
N MET A 365 2.32 6.21 22.31
CA MET A 365 3.78 6.16 22.32
C MET A 365 4.37 5.21 21.26
N GLY A 366 3.59 4.77 20.27
CA GLY A 366 4.04 3.85 19.21
C GLY A 366 4.31 2.43 19.72
N GLY A 367 3.65 2.04 20.80
CA GLY A 367 3.76 0.74 21.47
C GLY A 367 2.53 -0.14 21.27
N THR A 368 2.55 -1.28 21.98
CA THR A 368 1.46 -2.27 22.03
C THR A 368 1.34 -2.88 23.41
N ALA A 369 0.13 -3.30 23.78
CA ALA A 369 -0.15 -3.99 25.03
C ALA A 369 -0.88 -5.31 24.78
N TRP A 370 -0.55 -6.35 25.55
CA TRP A 370 -1.22 -7.65 25.49
C TRP A 370 -1.11 -8.40 26.81
N VAL A 371 -1.84 -9.51 26.94
CA VAL A 371 -1.77 -10.41 28.09
C VAL A 371 -1.43 -11.83 27.66
N GLN A 372 -0.68 -12.52 28.49
CA GLN A 372 -0.31 -13.93 28.34
C GLN A 372 -0.41 -14.67 29.68
N ASP A 373 -0.37 -15.99 29.65
CA ASP A 373 -0.32 -16.79 30.87
C ASP A 373 1.04 -16.60 31.56
N ARG A 374 1.00 -16.45 32.89
CA ARG A 374 2.20 -16.52 33.72
C ARG A 374 2.60 -17.99 33.96
N VAL A 375 3.88 -18.27 33.91
CA VAL A 375 4.41 -19.58 34.32
C VAL A 375 4.12 -19.80 35.81
N GLY A 376 3.37 -20.82 36.12
CA GLY A 376 2.94 -21.13 37.50
C GLY A 376 1.51 -20.61 37.85
N GLY A 377 0.75 -20.12 36.89
CA GLY A 377 -0.62 -19.60 37.02
C GLY A 377 -0.67 -18.09 37.27
N GLY A 378 -1.78 -17.47 36.92
CA GLY A 378 -1.97 -16.03 36.95
C GLY A 378 -1.82 -15.40 35.55
N ALA A 379 -1.91 -14.08 35.48
CA ALA A 379 -1.72 -13.32 34.25
C ALA A 379 -0.37 -12.62 34.22
N ARG A 380 0.12 -12.39 33.00
CA ARG A 380 1.28 -11.56 32.67
C ARG A 380 0.85 -10.52 31.65
N PHE A 381 0.66 -9.28 32.08
CA PHE A 381 0.36 -8.15 31.21
C PHE A 381 1.67 -7.58 30.71
N VAL A 382 1.78 -7.40 29.40
CA VAL A 382 3.00 -6.95 28.72
C VAL A 382 2.70 -5.71 27.91
N VAL A 383 3.57 -4.71 28.05
CA VAL A 383 3.58 -3.50 27.22
C VAL A 383 4.94 -3.42 26.55
N GLU A 384 4.95 -3.22 25.23
CA GLU A 384 6.17 -3.03 24.44
C GLU A 384 6.20 -1.61 23.88
N LEU A 385 7.24 -0.87 24.21
CA LEU A 385 7.44 0.53 23.81
C LEU A 385 8.79 0.69 23.09
N PRO A 386 8.93 1.69 22.18
CA PRO A 386 10.24 2.05 21.61
C PRO A 386 11.13 2.65 22.71
N VAL A 387 12.45 2.41 22.63
CA VAL A 387 13.43 3.01 23.55
C VAL A 387 13.46 4.52 23.41
N ARG A 388 13.20 5.04 22.21
CA ARG A 388 13.00 6.45 21.96
C ARG A 388 11.69 6.64 21.22
N VAL A 389 10.73 7.24 21.89
CA VAL A 389 9.46 7.64 21.26
C VAL A 389 9.75 8.83 20.36
N THR A 390 9.40 8.72 19.09
CA THR A 390 9.39 9.85 18.17
C THR A 390 7.96 10.38 18.15
N PRO A 391 7.72 11.65 18.47
CA PRO A 391 6.41 12.25 18.25
C PRO A 391 6.07 12.03 16.76
N VAL A 392 4.86 11.58 16.47
CA VAL A 392 4.35 11.54 15.10
C VAL A 392 4.36 12.99 14.62
N GLY A 393 5.33 13.32 13.73
CA GLY A 393 5.82 14.67 13.57
C GLY A 393 4.84 15.58 12.87
N ARG A 394 4.88 16.80 13.30
CA ARG A 394 4.57 18.02 12.54
C ARG A 394 5.67 18.39 11.53
N ASP A 395 6.65 17.53 11.26
CA ASP A 395 7.84 17.87 10.46
C ASP A 395 7.87 17.05 9.18
N GLY A 396 7.19 17.60 8.17
CA GLY A 396 7.60 17.43 6.80
C GLY A 396 8.53 18.58 6.42
N GLU A 397 9.80 18.52 6.83
CA GLU A 397 10.91 19.26 6.23
C GLU A 397 12.24 18.53 6.57
N PRO A 398 13.20 18.52 5.64
CA PRO A 398 13.32 19.17 4.35
C PRO A 398 13.18 18.27 3.17
#